data_09a8e380d60911e31bc6af5dad17a541
#
_entry.id   09a8e380d60911e31bc6af5dad17a541
#
_cell.length_a   1.000
_cell.length_b   1.000
_cell.length_c   1.000
_cell.angle_alpha   90.00
_cell.angle_beta   90.00
_cell.angle_gamma   90.00
#
_symmetry.space_group_name_H-M   'P 1'
#
loop_
_entity.id
_entity.type
_entity.pdbx_description
1 polymer ?
#
loop_
_entity_poly.entity_id
_entity_poly.type
_entity_poly.pdbx_seq_one_letter_code
_entity_poly.pdbx_strand_id
1 'polypeptide(L)'
;MKFKIVNGKVFDPTQRINGQKMDIFVEDGKIVNPHKSDLYKFRTSYDVNGMIVMAGAIDIHSHIAGGNVNNARLLSPEVHSNFVKKNLNRKKNLPGFNSRWTAEGTGYRYAEMGFTTVVEPAILPINSFLTHLELEKIPMIDKAGLAILGNDSFLLESMHKKKGQNFLNDYVAYTINSTKCLGLKVINAGGAEFFKKGGEIFNLDDVVPSYGVTSRDIL
;
A
#
# COMPACT_ATOMS: atom_id res chain seq x y z
N MET A 1 20.38 -16.59 -2.07
CA MET A 1 19.68 -17.45 -3.05
C MET A 1 20.01 -16.99 -4.46
N LYS A 2 20.35 -17.92 -5.40
CA LYS A 2 20.71 -17.57 -6.78
C LYS A 2 19.82 -18.33 -7.75
N PHE A 3 19.21 -17.60 -8.70
CA PHE A 3 18.41 -18.19 -9.77
C PHE A 3 18.47 -17.31 -11.02
N LYS A 4 17.98 -17.85 -12.13
CA LYS A 4 17.83 -17.10 -13.38
C LYS A 4 16.41 -17.28 -13.95
N ILE A 5 15.94 -16.24 -14.63
CA ILE A 5 14.73 -16.24 -15.43
C ILE A 5 15.20 -16.24 -16.89
N VAL A 6 14.79 -17.21 -17.69
CA VAL A 6 15.32 -17.37 -19.04
C VAL A 6 14.22 -17.26 -20.10
N ASN A 7 14.63 -16.86 -21.29
CA ASN A 7 13.75 -16.79 -22.48
C ASN A 7 12.62 -15.74 -22.41
N GLY A 8 12.61 -14.87 -21.42
CA GLY A 8 11.58 -13.83 -21.27
C GLY A 8 11.73 -12.69 -22.26
N LYS A 9 10.60 -12.10 -22.67
CA LYS A 9 10.56 -10.84 -23.42
C LYS A 9 10.59 -9.69 -22.41
N VAL A 10 11.76 -9.08 -22.20
CA VAL A 10 12.01 -8.13 -21.12
C VAL A 10 11.67 -6.71 -21.56
N PHE A 11 10.98 -5.99 -20.67
CA PHE A 11 10.71 -4.55 -20.78
C PHE A 11 11.25 -3.84 -19.53
N ASP A 12 12.22 -2.96 -19.73
CA ASP A 12 12.76 -2.09 -18.69
C ASP A 12 13.07 -0.71 -19.27
N PRO A 13 12.17 0.26 -19.12
CA PRO A 13 12.38 1.61 -19.66
C PRO A 13 13.62 2.30 -19.10
N THR A 14 14.00 1.99 -17.84
CA THR A 14 15.15 2.61 -17.18
C THR A 14 16.47 2.21 -17.84
N GLN A 15 16.53 0.98 -18.36
CA GLN A 15 17.69 0.43 -19.08
C GLN A 15 17.50 0.49 -20.60
N ARG A 16 16.44 1.16 -21.10
CA ARG A 16 16.09 1.24 -22.51
C ARG A 16 15.89 -0.14 -23.17
N ILE A 17 15.45 -1.13 -22.40
CA ILE A 17 15.11 -2.47 -22.87
C ILE A 17 13.63 -2.46 -23.28
N ASN A 18 13.36 -2.78 -24.56
CA ASN A 18 12.02 -2.73 -25.12
C ASN A 18 11.68 -4.05 -25.83
N GLY A 19 11.42 -5.08 -25.06
CA GLY A 19 10.95 -6.38 -25.56
C GLY A 19 12.06 -7.28 -26.09
N GLN A 20 13.31 -7.09 -25.69
CA GLN A 20 14.40 -7.99 -26.02
C GLN A 20 14.23 -9.33 -25.31
N LYS A 21 14.50 -10.43 -26.01
CA LYS A 21 14.60 -11.75 -25.41
C LYS A 21 15.95 -11.85 -24.71
N MET A 22 15.92 -11.98 -23.39
CA MET A 22 17.14 -12.05 -22.57
C MET A 22 16.92 -12.78 -21.26
N ASP A 23 18.02 -13.22 -20.66
CA ASP A 23 18.02 -13.85 -19.34
C ASP A 23 18.26 -12.81 -18.26
N ILE A 24 17.57 -12.98 -17.12
CA ILE A 24 17.74 -12.16 -15.93
C ILE A 24 18.32 -13.04 -14.82
N PHE A 25 19.39 -12.59 -14.19
CA PHE A 25 20.04 -13.28 -13.10
C PHE A 25 19.74 -12.57 -11.78
N VAL A 26 19.37 -13.35 -10.76
CA VAL A 26 19.02 -12.84 -9.43
C VAL A 26 19.90 -13.49 -8.38
N GLU A 27 20.54 -12.67 -7.58
CA GLU A 27 21.35 -13.07 -6.43
C GLU A 27 20.92 -12.27 -5.21
N ASP A 28 20.50 -13.00 -4.16
CA ASP A 28 20.09 -12.42 -2.87
C ASP A 28 19.06 -11.27 -3.00
N GLY A 29 18.06 -11.51 -3.84
CA GLY A 29 16.94 -10.57 -4.07
C GLY A 29 17.26 -9.40 -5.00
N LYS A 30 18.46 -9.37 -5.62
CA LYS A 30 18.87 -8.30 -6.54
C LYS A 30 19.15 -8.84 -7.92
N ILE A 31 18.78 -8.07 -8.95
CA ILE A 31 19.20 -8.35 -10.32
C ILE A 31 20.69 -8.06 -10.44
N VAL A 32 21.42 -9.00 -11.00
CA VAL A 32 22.88 -8.91 -11.17
C VAL A 32 23.26 -9.22 -12.62
N ASN A 33 24.43 -8.75 -13.04
CA ASN A 33 25.05 -9.11 -14.30
C ASN A 33 26.29 -9.97 -14.03
N PRO A 34 26.14 -11.30 -13.94
CA PRO A 34 27.24 -12.17 -13.56
C PRO A 34 28.30 -12.28 -14.68
N HIS A 35 29.54 -12.48 -14.27
CA HIS A 35 30.60 -12.82 -15.21
C HIS A 35 30.29 -14.17 -15.88
N LYS A 36 30.71 -14.36 -17.13
CA LYS A 36 30.48 -15.63 -17.87
C LYS A 36 30.98 -16.85 -17.10
N SER A 37 32.11 -16.72 -16.38
CA SER A 37 32.68 -17.75 -15.51
C SER A 37 31.80 -18.12 -14.31
N ASP A 38 30.83 -17.29 -13.95
CA ASP A 38 29.98 -17.45 -12.76
C ASP A 38 28.57 -17.96 -13.07
N LEU A 39 28.21 -18.08 -14.34
CA LEU A 39 26.88 -18.51 -14.77
C LEU A 39 26.48 -19.88 -14.18
N TYR A 40 27.44 -20.78 -13.94
CA TYR A 40 27.18 -22.09 -13.34
C TYR A 40 26.63 -22.02 -11.90
N LYS A 41 26.79 -20.88 -11.23
CA LYS A 41 26.27 -20.66 -9.88
C LYS A 41 24.75 -20.47 -9.85
N PHE A 42 24.12 -20.16 -11.01
CA PHE A 42 22.69 -19.95 -11.16
C PHE A 42 22.01 -21.24 -11.64
N ARG A 43 21.97 -22.25 -10.78
CA ARG A 43 21.47 -23.59 -11.11
C ARG A 43 19.94 -23.64 -11.25
N THR A 44 19.21 -22.88 -10.41
CA THR A 44 17.77 -22.79 -10.49
C THR A 44 17.38 -21.89 -11.66
N SER A 45 16.55 -22.38 -12.56
CA SER A 45 16.13 -21.69 -13.77
C SER A 45 14.62 -21.74 -13.93
N TYR A 46 14.03 -20.58 -14.19
CA TYR A 46 12.61 -20.45 -14.54
C TYR A 46 12.52 -20.09 -16.02
N ASP A 47 12.00 -21.01 -16.83
CA ASP A 47 11.77 -20.75 -18.25
C ASP A 47 10.44 -20.04 -18.42
N VAL A 48 10.49 -18.82 -18.91
CA VAL A 48 9.34 -17.94 -19.15
C VAL A 48 9.17 -17.63 -20.63
N ASN A 49 9.49 -18.61 -21.48
CA ASN A 49 9.36 -18.45 -22.93
C ASN A 49 7.93 -18.03 -23.33
N GLY A 50 7.82 -17.01 -24.15
CA GLY A 50 6.54 -16.42 -24.58
C GLY A 50 5.90 -15.45 -23.57
N MET A 51 6.48 -15.27 -22.38
CA MET A 51 5.98 -14.33 -21.38
C MET A 51 6.70 -12.99 -21.43
N ILE A 52 5.99 -11.95 -21.01
CA ILE A 52 6.55 -10.62 -20.74
C ILE A 52 7.13 -10.60 -19.34
N VAL A 53 8.36 -10.09 -19.23
CA VAL A 53 9.03 -9.86 -17.94
C VAL A 53 9.28 -8.37 -17.79
N MET A 54 8.76 -7.79 -16.74
CA MET A 54 8.89 -6.38 -16.39
C MET A 54 8.89 -6.19 -14.87
N ALA A 55 9.24 -5.01 -14.41
CA ALA A 55 9.09 -4.67 -12.99
C ALA A 55 7.64 -4.85 -12.55
N GLY A 56 7.45 -5.36 -11.34
CA GLY A 56 6.12 -5.47 -10.75
C GLY A 56 5.48 -4.10 -10.54
N ALA A 57 4.17 -4.03 -10.71
CA ALA A 57 3.43 -2.80 -10.50
C ALA A 57 3.40 -2.42 -9.01
N ILE A 58 3.37 -1.12 -8.73
CA ILE A 58 3.23 -0.55 -7.38
C ILE A 58 1.90 0.19 -7.33
N ASP A 59 1.04 -0.21 -6.40
CA ASP A 59 -0.19 0.53 -6.10
C ASP A 59 0.07 1.39 -4.85
N ILE A 60 0.17 2.69 -5.05
CA ILE A 60 0.47 3.63 -3.96
C ILE A 60 -0.78 4.10 -3.20
N HIS A 61 -1.97 3.65 -3.59
CA HIS A 61 -3.21 4.11 -2.99
C HIS A 61 -4.30 3.03 -3.04
N SER A 62 -4.24 2.06 -2.17
CA SER A 62 -5.28 1.04 -2.06
C SER A 62 -5.58 0.66 -0.61
N HIS A 63 -6.87 0.65 -0.28
CA HIS A 63 -7.33 0.27 1.05
C HIS A 63 -7.36 -1.24 1.19
N ILE A 64 -6.33 -1.80 1.81
CA ILE A 64 -6.12 -3.25 1.95
C ILE A 64 -6.17 -3.75 3.39
N ALA A 65 -6.05 -2.85 4.37
CA ALA A 65 -6.04 -3.20 5.80
C ALA A 65 -6.60 -2.06 6.67
N GLY A 66 -6.85 -2.37 7.94
CA GLY A 66 -7.25 -1.41 8.95
C GLY A 66 -8.76 -1.24 9.13
N GLY A 67 -9.14 -0.36 10.06
CA GLY A 67 -10.51 -0.24 10.54
C GLY A 67 -11.54 0.06 9.46
N ASN A 68 -11.25 0.97 8.55
CA ASN A 68 -12.18 1.32 7.47
C ASN A 68 -12.43 0.15 6.51
N VAL A 69 -11.39 -0.60 6.17
CA VAL A 69 -11.51 -1.79 5.32
C VAL A 69 -12.33 -2.87 6.01
N ASN A 70 -12.10 -3.09 7.31
CA ASN A 70 -12.84 -4.07 8.10
C ASN A 70 -14.31 -3.68 8.25
N ASN A 71 -14.61 -2.40 8.46
CA ASN A 71 -15.99 -1.90 8.47
C ASN A 71 -16.67 -2.12 7.11
N ALA A 72 -16.01 -1.80 6.01
CA ALA A 72 -16.55 -2.05 4.67
C ALA A 72 -16.83 -3.55 4.43
N ARG A 73 -15.94 -4.43 4.87
CA ARG A 73 -16.16 -5.88 4.80
C ARG A 73 -17.39 -6.33 5.62
N LEU A 74 -17.61 -5.75 6.79
CA LEU A 74 -18.78 -6.06 7.63
C LEU A 74 -20.09 -5.53 7.05
N LEU A 75 -20.05 -4.36 6.40
CA LEU A 75 -21.23 -3.71 5.85
C LEU A 75 -21.69 -4.27 4.50
N SER A 76 -20.87 -5.08 3.84
CA SER A 76 -21.17 -5.63 2.52
C SER A 76 -21.10 -7.17 2.49
N PRO A 77 -21.89 -7.88 3.31
CA PRO A 77 -21.83 -9.35 3.41
C PRO A 77 -22.24 -10.05 2.09
N GLU A 78 -23.08 -9.42 1.27
CA GLU A 78 -23.50 -9.96 -0.04
C GLU A 78 -22.33 -10.06 -1.02
N VAL A 79 -21.36 -9.15 -0.97
CA VAL A 79 -20.14 -9.20 -1.80
C VAL A 79 -19.32 -10.45 -1.47
N HIS A 80 -19.21 -10.79 -0.19
CA HIS A 80 -18.54 -12.01 0.26
C HIS A 80 -19.27 -13.26 -0.21
N SER A 81 -20.59 -13.31 -0.10
CA SER A 81 -21.43 -14.43 -0.51
C SER A 81 -21.28 -14.72 -2.00
N ASN A 82 -21.37 -13.68 -2.83
CA ASN A 82 -21.22 -13.80 -4.28
C ASN A 82 -19.82 -14.25 -4.70
N PHE A 83 -18.79 -13.78 -3.99
CA PHE A 83 -17.42 -14.19 -4.24
C PHE A 83 -17.20 -15.67 -3.93
N VAL A 84 -17.69 -16.19 -2.82
CA VAL A 84 -17.61 -17.59 -2.44
C VAL A 84 -18.27 -18.48 -3.49
N LYS A 85 -19.49 -18.14 -3.94
CA LYS A 85 -20.22 -18.89 -4.97
C LYS A 85 -19.44 -18.97 -6.29
N LYS A 86 -18.84 -17.87 -6.74
CA LYS A 86 -18.05 -17.82 -7.99
C LYS A 86 -16.77 -18.65 -7.92
N ASN A 87 -16.16 -18.75 -6.75
CA ASN A 87 -14.85 -19.41 -6.58
C ASN A 87 -14.96 -20.90 -6.22
N LEU A 88 -16.10 -21.38 -5.74
CA LEU A 88 -16.33 -22.82 -5.54
C LEU A 88 -16.15 -23.65 -6.81
N ASN A 89 -16.32 -23.03 -7.99
CA ASN A 89 -16.14 -23.67 -9.29
C ASN A 89 -14.71 -23.53 -9.86
N ARG A 90 -13.81 -22.81 -9.20
CA ARG A 90 -12.41 -22.67 -9.64
C ARG A 90 -11.55 -23.73 -8.96
N LYS A 91 -10.88 -24.58 -9.76
CA LYS A 91 -9.94 -25.62 -9.29
C LYS A 91 -8.64 -25.09 -8.66
N LYS A 92 -8.56 -23.82 -8.26
CA LYS A 92 -7.38 -23.24 -7.62
C LYS A 92 -7.47 -23.42 -6.11
N ASN A 93 -6.78 -24.41 -5.58
CA ASN A 93 -6.62 -24.67 -4.15
C ASN A 93 -5.51 -23.82 -3.51
N LEU A 94 -5.48 -22.52 -3.78
CA LEU A 94 -4.54 -21.62 -3.10
C LEU A 94 -5.12 -21.24 -1.73
N PRO A 95 -4.34 -21.31 -0.66
CA PRO A 95 -4.76 -20.87 0.66
C PRO A 95 -5.24 -19.41 0.60
N GLY A 96 -6.42 -19.12 1.17
CA GLY A 96 -7.01 -17.79 1.17
C GLY A 96 -7.68 -17.33 -0.13
N PHE A 97 -7.42 -18.01 -1.27
CA PHE A 97 -7.98 -17.60 -2.57
C PHE A 97 -9.49 -17.88 -2.70
N ASN A 98 -9.97 -18.95 -2.07
CA ASN A 98 -11.38 -19.34 -2.04
C ASN A 98 -12.11 -18.84 -0.79
N SER A 99 -11.42 -18.13 0.08
CA SER A 99 -12.00 -17.55 1.29
C SER A 99 -12.70 -16.23 0.99
N ARG A 100 -13.46 -15.76 1.94
CA ARG A 100 -14.04 -14.42 1.98
C ARG A 100 -12.95 -13.37 1.71
N TRP A 101 -13.33 -12.14 1.45
CA TRP A 101 -12.40 -11.02 1.34
C TRP A 101 -11.61 -10.86 2.65
N THR A 102 -10.47 -11.49 2.69
CA THR A 102 -9.55 -11.48 3.82
C THR A 102 -8.26 -10.76 3.42
N ALA A 103 -7.46 -10.42 4.39
CA ALA A 103 -6.13 -9.87 4.14
C ALA A 103 -5.30 -10.81 3.26
N GLU A 104 -5.32 -12.11 3.57
CA GLU A 104 -4.58 -13.13 2.80
C GLU A 104 -5.03 -13.20 1.33
N GLY A 105 -6.35 -13.15 1.10
CA GLY A 105 -6.92 -13.16 -0.26
C GLY A 105 -6.53 -11.95 -1.08
N THR A 106 -6.30 -10.81 -0.43
CA THR A 106 -5.86 -9.58 -1.08
C THR A 106 -4.49 -9.76 -1.73
N GLY A 107 -3.53 -10.32 -1.01
CA GLY A 107 -2.17 -10.52 -1.53
C GLY A 107 -2.13 -11.38 -2.80
N TYR A 108 -2.86 -12.49 -2.82
CA TYR A 108 -2.94 -13.34 -4.01
C TYR A 108 -3.58 -12.63 -5.20
N ARG A 109 -4.58 -11.79 -4.98
CA ARG A 109 -5.22 -11.03 -6.07
C ARG A 109 -4.29 -9.99 -6.66
N TYR A 110 -3.58 -9.24 -5.82
CA TYR A 110 -2.60 -8.28 -6.29
C TYR A 110 -1.47 -8.95 -7.07
N ALA A 111 -0.95 -10.07 -6.58
CA ALA A 111 0.07 -10.85 -7.29
C ALA A 111 -0.44 -11.37 -8.64
N GLU A 112 -1.70 -11.85 -8.72
CA GLU A 112 -2.32 -12.31 -9.99
C GLU A 112 -2.47 -11.17 -11.01
N MET A 113 -2.66 -9.92 -10.54
CA MET A 113 -2.71 -8.73 -11.39
C MET A 113 -1.34 -8.18 -11.78
N GLY A 114 -0.25 -8.73 -11.23
CA GLY A 114 1.12 -8.30 -11.51
C GLY A 114 1.65 -7.18 -10.59
N PHE A 115 0.94 -6.87 -9.50
CA PHE A 115 1.46 -5.96 -8.49
C PHE A 115 2.40 -6.69 -7.53
N THR A 116 3.46 -6.02 -7.14
CA THR A 116 4.44 -6.52 -6.16
C THR A 116 4.49 -5.69 -4.88
N THR A 117 3.91 -4.50 -4.90
CA THR A 117 3.91 -3.59 -3.75
C THR A 117 2.58 -2.83 -3.69
N VAL A 118 2.02 -2.71 -2.49
CA VAL A 118 0.78 -1.96 -2.25
C VAL A 118 0.91 -1.10 -1.00
N VAL A 119 0.44 0.15 -1.07
CA VAL A 119 0.47 1.09 0.04
C VAL A 119 -0.95 1.35 0.54
N GLU A 120 -1.21 1.03 1.81
CA GLU A 120 -2.43 1.43 2.53
C GLU A 120 -2.36 2.92 2.85
N PRO A 121 -3.20 3.76 2.23
CA PRO A 121 -3.04 5.20 2.33
C PRO A 121 -3.72 5.83 3.54
N ALA A 122 -4.32 5.05 4.45
CA ALA A 122 -5.22 5.59 5.46
C ALA A 122 -5.09 4.93 6.84
N ILE A 123 -3.89 4.97 7.41
CA ILE A 123 -3.64 4.45 8.75
C ILE A 123 -3.87 5.55 9.78
N LEU A 124 -4.91 5.40 10.61
CA LEU A 124 -5.10 6.24 11.79
C LEU A 124 -4.00 5.92 12.81
N PRO A 125 -3.30 6.92 13.38
CA PRO A 125 -2.21 6.66 14.33
C PRO A 125 -2.59 5.73 15.48
N ILE A 126 -3.78 5.90 16.06
CA ILE A 126 -4.30 5.06 17.16
C ILE A 126 -4.45 3.58 16.75
N ASN A 127 -4.68 3.28 15.48
CA ASN A 127 -4.91 1.94 14.97
C ASN A 127 -3.70 1.34 14.25
N SER A 128 -2.57 2.04 14.22
CA SER A 128 -1.41 1.68 13.41
C SER A 128 -0.90 0.26 13.71
N PHE A 129 -0.77 -0.09 14.98
CA PHE A 129 -0.31 -1.42 15.40
C PHE A 129 -1.20 -2.55 14.84
N LEU A 130 -2.52 -2.44 15.02
CA LEU A 130 -3.46 -3.46 14.51
C LEU A 130 -3.47 -3.52 12.99
N THR A 131 -3.34 -2.36 12.33
CA THR A 131 -3.26 -2.30 10.87
C THR A 131 -2.01 -3.00 10.36
N HIS A 132 -0.84 -2.80 10.99
CA HIS A 132 0.38 -3.51 10.62
C HIS A 132 0.27 -5.01 10.84
N LEU A 133 -0.32 -5.48 11.94
CA LEU A 133 -0.59 -6.90 12.15
C LEU A 133 -1.49 -7.51 11.06
N GLU A 134 -2.42 -6.73 10.53
CA GLU A 134 -3.25 -7.16 9.39
C GLU A 134 -2.45 -7.16 8.08
N LEU A 135 -1.63 -6.13 7.83
CA LEU A 135 -0.75 -6.07 6.67
C LEU A 135 0.23 -7.26 6.63
N GLU A 136 0.75 -7.69 7.77
CA GLU A 136 1.64 -8.86 7.84
C GLU A 136 0.98 -10.15 7.34
N LYS A 137 -0.34 -10.28 7.46
CA LYS A 137 -1.09 -11.45 6.96
C LYS A 137 -1.27 -11.45 5.44
N ILE A 138 -0.98 -10.35 4.76
CA ILE A 138 -1.10 -10.25 3.29
C ILE A 138 0.14 -10.90 2.67
N PRO A 139 0.03 -12.05 1.99
CA PRO A 139 1.18 -12.71 1.37
C PRO A 139 1.49 -12.12 0.00
N MET A 140 2.58 -12.56 -0.60
CA MET A 140 2.96 -12.40 -2.01
C MET A 140 3.37 -10.99 -2.46
N ILE A 141 3.05 -9.95 -1.71
CA ILE A 141 3.37 -8.56 -2.06
C ILE A 141 4.05 -7.85 -0.90
N ASP A 142 4.83 -6.85 -1.20
CA ASP A 142 5.33 -5.89 -0.21
C ASP A 142 4.22 -4.91 0.17
N LYS A 143 4.20 -4.48 1.44
CA LYS A 143 3.18 -3.60 1.98
C LYS A 143 3.81 -2.47 2.75
N ALA A 144 3.17 -1.31 2.66
CA ALA A 144 3.51 -0.14 3.44
C ALA A 144 2.23 0.64 3.81
N GLY A 145 2.36 1.67 4.60
CA GLY A 145 1.24 2.52 4.95
C GLY A 145 1.59 3.99 5.06
N LEU A 146 0.57 4.85 4.96
CA LEU A 146 0.65 6.27 5.21
C LEU A 146 -0.25 6.63 6.39
N ALA A 147 0.27 7.39 7.35
CA ALA A 147 -0.49 7.88 8.49
C ALA A 147 -1.35 9.09 8.11
N ILE A 148 -2.60 9.12 8.56
CA ILE A 148 -3.50 10.27 8.34
C ILE A 148 -3.37 11.24 9.51
N LEU A 149 -3.08 12.51 9.23
CA LEU A 149 -3.04 13.58 10.23
C LEU A 149 -3.98 14.77 9.93
N GLY A 150 -4.49 14.93 8.72
CA GLY A 150 -5.27 16.12 8.33
C GLY A 150 -6.54 16.40 9.15
N ASN A 151 -7.00 15.42 9.95
CA ASN A 151 -8.14 15.54 10.87
C ASN A 151 -7.77 15.09 12.30
N ASP A 152 -6.47 15.07 12.63
CA ASP A 152 -6.00 14.69 13.96
C ASP A 152 -6.29 15.80 14.97
N SER A 153 -7.05 15.47 16.01
CA SER A 153 -7.50 16.47 17.00
C SER A 153 -6.35 17.11 17.77
N PHE A 154 -5.26 16.37 18.03
CA PHE A 154 -4.12 16.93 18.73
C PHE A 154 -3.34 17.90 17.87
N LEU A 155 -3.20 17.61 16.58
CA LEU A 155 -2.59 18.52 15.61
C LEU A 155 -3.41 19.81 15.51
N LEU A 156 -4.72 19.69 15.27
CA LEU A 156 -5.62 20.84 15.14
C LEU A 156 -5.64 21.72 16.39
N GLU A 157 -5.68 21.10 17.58
CA GLU A 157 -5.63 21.81 18.86
C GLU A 157 -4.27 22.50 19.08
N SER A 158 -3.19 21.87 18.66
CA SER A 158 -1.84 22.45 18.76
C SER A 158 -1.70 23.67 17.86
N MET A 159 -2.26 23.63 16.66
CA MET A 159 -2.31 24.77 15.74
C MET A 159 -3.20 25.88 16.29
N HIS A 160 -4.39 25.56 16.80
CA HIS A 160 -5.29 26.50 17.46
C HIS A 160 -4.60 27.24 18.61
N LYS A 161 -3.84 26.54 19.42
CA LYS A 161 -3.03 27.09 20.52
C LYS A 161 -1.75 27.78 20.05
N LYS A 162 -1.56 27.92 18.76
CA LYS A 162 -0.39 28.59 18.15
C LYS A 162 0.94 28.02 18.64
N LYS A 163 1.02 26.69 18.80
CA LYS A 163 2.29 26.01 19.05
C LYS A 163 3.25 26.31 17.90
N GLY A 164 4.52 26.56 18.25
CA GLY A 164 5.53 26.93 17.22
C GLY A 164 5.76 25.80 16.21
N GLN A 165 6.26 26.17 15.03
CA GLN A 165 6.49 25.23 13.91
C GLN A 165 7.37 24.02 14.31
N ASN A 166 8.38 24.22 15.15
CA ASN A 166 9.21 23.12 15.63
C ASN A 166 8.41 22.06 16.38
N PHE A 167 7.45 22.49 17.23
CA PHE A 167 6.58 21.55 17.93
C PHE A 167 5.71 20.74 16.96
N LEU A 168 5.16 21.38 15.94
CA LEU A 168 4.35 20.69 14.92
C LEU A 168 5.21 19.70 14.11
N ASN A 169 6.41 20.12 13.74
CA ASN A 169 7.38 19.24 13.03
C ASN A 169 7.76 18.01 13.88
N ASP A 170 8.01 18.22 15.17
CA ASP A 170 8.33 17.12 16.10
C ASP A 170 7.16 16.16 16.24
N TYR A 171 5.92 16.67 16.31
CA TYR A 171 4.74 15.83 16.36
C TYR A 171 4.52 15.02 15.08
N VAL A 172 4.74 15.62 13.92
CA VAL A 172 4.71 14.94 12.62
C VAL A 172 5.77 13.83 12.56
N ALA A 173 7.01 14.15 12.92
CA ALA A 173 8.10 13.19 12.96
C ALA A 173 7.83 12.04 13.94
N TYR A 174 7.34 12.36 15.13
CA TYR A 174 6.90 11.38 16.12
C TYR A 174 5.82 10.45 15.53
N THR A 175 4.82 11.01 14.87
CA THR A 175 3.73 10.22 14.29
C THR A 175 4.24 9.25 13.23
N ILE A 176 5.07 9.70 12.30
CA ILE A 176 5.66 8.81 11.27
C ILE A 176 6.46 7.69 11.92
N ASN A 177 7.31 8.02 12.89
CA ASN A 177 8.18 7.06 13.55
C ASN A 177 7.40 6.05 14.42
N SER A 178 6.42 6.52 15.18
CA SER A 178 5.64 5.66 16.09
C SER A 178 4.67 4.74 15.35
N THR A 179 4.07 5.23 14.25
CA THR A 179 3.16 4.46 13.42
C THR A 179 3.86 3.50 12.46
N LYS A 180 5.17 3.62 12.29
CA LYS A 180 5.95 2.84 11.29
C LYS A 180 5.45 3.01 9.86
N CYS A 181 4.84 4.15 9.56
CA CYS A 181 4.41 4.51 8.22
C CYS A 181 5.55 5.11 7.40
N LEU A 182 5.45 5.03 6.07
CA LEU A 182 6.43 5.64 5.15
C LEU A 182 6.37 7.17 5.18
N GLY A 183 5.25 7.73 5.56
CA GLY A 183 5.00 9.16 5.57
C GLY A 183 3.55 9.46 5.96
N LEU A 184 3.12 10.65 5.62
CA LEU A 184 1.78 11.14 5.90
C LEU A 184 0.90 11.17 4.66
N LYS A 185 -0.40 11.05 4.90
CA LYS A 185 -1.43 11.45 3.96
C LYS A 185 -2.29 12.53 4.57
N VAL A 186 -2.45 13.62 3.84
CA VAL A 186 -3.44 14.65 4.14
C VAL A 186 -4.54 14.57 3.10
N ILE A 187 -5.76 14.40 3.56
CA ILE A 187 -6.97 14.38 2.73
C ILE A 187 -8.09 15.08 3.48
N ASN A 188 -8.81 15.94 2.80
CA ASN A 188 -9.95 16.65 3.37
C ASN A 188 -9.58 17.27 4.73
N ALA A 189 -8.52 18.09 4.74
CA ALA A 189 -7.91 18.65 5.94
C ALA A 189 -8.94 19.48 6.75
N GLY A 190 -9.19 19.06 8.00
CA GLY A 190 -10.22 19.63 8.85
C GLY A 190 -11.65 19.22 8.51
N GLY A 191 -11.90 18.46 7.43
CA GLY A 191 -13.23 18.12 6.96
C GLY A 191 -14.09 17.31 7.93
N ALA A 192 -13.46 16.49 8.77
CA ALA A 192 -14.19 15.77 9.81
C ALA A 192 -14.88 16.71 10.81
N GLU A 193 -14.29 17.86 11.13
CA GLU A 193 -14.89 18.84 12.03
C GLU A 193 -16.03 19.61 11.35
N PHE A 194 -15.90 19.94 10.06
CA PHE A 194 -17.01 20.50 9.29
C PHE A 194 -18.19 19.55 9.28
N PHE A 195 -17.97 18.27 8.96
CA PHE A 195 -19.02 17.26 8.94
C PHE A 195 -19.71 17.10 10.29
N LYS A 196 -18.98 17.06 11.40
CA LYS A 196 -19.55 17.00 12.76
C LYS A 196 -20.46 18.19 13.08
N LYS A 197 -20.22 19.36 12.46
CA LYS A 197 -21.01 20.57 12.64
C LYS A 197 -22.11 20.75 11.57
N GLY A 198 -22.33 19.75 10.72
CA GLY A 198 -23.34 19.80 9.65
C GLY A 198 -22.97 20.69 8.47
N GLY A 199 -21.65 20.93 8.27
CA GLY A 199 -21.15 21.73 7.16
C GLY A 199 -20.21 20.94 6.24
N GLU A 200 -19.70 21.61 5.22
CA GLU A 200 -18.76 21.09 4.22
C GLU A 200 -17.63 22.07 3.98
N ILE A 201 -16.49 21.58 3.51
CA ILE A 201 -15.38 22.41 3.02
C ILE A 201 -15.60 22.67 1.53
N PHE A 202 -15.58 23.93 1.13
CA PHE A 202 -15.70 24.35 -0.28
C PHE A 202 -14.38 24.85 -0.85
N ASN A 203 -13.49 25.38 -0.01
CA ASN A 203 -12.16 25.81 -0.43
C ASN A 203 -11.13 25.67 0.69
N LEU A 204 -9.84 25.87 0.36
CA LEU A 204 -8.73 25.71 1.30
C LEU A 204 -8.69 26.79 2.39
N ASP A 205 -9.35 27.92 2.18
CA ASP A 205 -9.35 29.05 3.12
C ASP A 205 -10.55 29.01 4.07
N ASP A 206 -11.40 27.98 3.97
CA ASP A 206 -12.49 27.75 4.91
C ASP A 206 -11.92 27.45 6.31
N VAL A 207 -12.46 28.14 7.30
CA VAL A 207 -12.00 28.03 8.69
C VAL A 207 -12.61 26.80 9.35
N VAL A 208 -11.76 25.89 9.79
CA VAL A 208 -12.18 24.66 10.48
C VAL A 208 -12.90 25.00 11.78
N PRO A 209 -14.16 24.58 11.95
CA PRO A 209 -14.94 24.87 13.15
C PRO A 209 -14.21 24.43 14.42
N SER A 210 -14.33 25.23 15.49
CA SER A 210 -13.71 25.02 16.80
C SER A 210 -12.20 25.24 16.89
N TYR A 211 -11.46 25.25 15.79
CA TYR A 211 -10.00 25.39 15.82
C TYR A 211 -9.47 26.72 15.25
N GLY A 212 -10.26 27.40 14.41
CA GLY A 212 -9.85 28.70 13.87
C GLY A 212 -8.62 28.65 12.95
N VAL A 213 -8.30 27.47 12.42
CA VAL A 213 -7.28 27.23 11.39
C VAL A 213 -7.96 26.92 10.07
N THR A 214 -7.31 27.16 8.96
CA THR A 214 -7.84 26.82 7.64
C THR A 214 -7.35 25.45 7.17
N SER A 215 -8.02 24.88 6.17
CA SER A 215 -7.51 23.66 5.51
C SER A 215 -6.12 23.90 4.92
N ARG A 216 -5.83 25.12 4.45
CA ARG A 216 -4.51 25.52 3.94
C ARG A 216 -3.43 25.50 5.02
N ASP A 217 -3.75 25.93 6.24
CA ASP A 217 -2.79 25.92 7.34
C ASP A 217 -2.38 24.49 7.76
N ILE A 218 -3.25 23.51 7.51
CA ILE A 218 -3.00 22.09 7.84
C ILE A 218 -2.13 21.42 6.78
N LEU A 219 -2.14 21.90 5.54
CA LEU A 219 -1.37 21.37 4.42
C LEU A 219 0.10 21.81 4.44
#